data_b4be3ecdf311612f87e449030de60513
#
_entry.id   b4be3ecdf311612f87e449030de60513
#
_cell.length_a   1.000
_cell.length_b   1.000
_cell.length_c   1.000
_cell.angle_alpha   90.00
_cell.angle_beta   90.00
_cell.angle_gamma   90.00
#
_symmetry.space_group_name_H-M   'P 1'
#
loop_
_entity.id
_entity.type
_entity.pdbx_description
1 polymer ?
#
loop_
_entity_poly.entity_id
_entity_poly.type
_entity_poly.pdbx_seq_one_letter_code
_entity_poly.pdbx_strand_id
1 'polypeptide(L)'
;ICPVDDYLGSGTTVLECLSNLKSWGVPDSKILFLILVAQKQGLENCSSANVFSSVQLKKQLSDYPDAKEKIEIMDEIEKSIHVSEKYHLGYQGTEALVKLVHTPNNTFPVYWFSYKGRRTVPFPR
;
A
#
# COMPACT_ATOMS: atom_id res chain seq x y z
N ILE A 1 -22.00 -8.68 4.69
CA ILE A 1 -21.38 -8.12 3.45
C ILE A 1 -19.90 -8.43 3.49
N CYS A 2 -19.35 -8.84 2.35
CA CYS A 2 -17.96 -9.26 2.25
C CYS A 2 -17.27 -8.54 1.08
N PRO A 3 -16.75 -7.30 1.29
CA PRO A 3 -15.92 -6.66 0.29
C PRO A 3 -14.62 -7.44 0.07
N VAL A 4 -14.20 -7.58 -1.18
CA VAL A 4 -12.97 -8.30 -1.56
C VAL A 4 -12.05 -7.35 -2.29
N ASP A 5 -10.76 -7.35 -1.93
CA ASP A 5 -9.74 -6.53 -2.59
C ASP A 5 -8.43 -7.31 -2.69
N ASP A 6 -7.60 -7.00 -3.67
CA ASP A 6 -6.33 -7.66 -3.88
C ASP A 6 -5.22 -7.10 -2.97
N TYR A 7 -5.33 -5.83 -2.56
CA TYR A 7 -4.27 -5.20 -1.77
C TYR A 7 -4.78 -4.16 -0.76
N LEU A 8 -4.34 -4.29 0.48
CA LEU A 8 -4.51 -3.29 1.54
C LEU A 8 -3.15 -2.66 1.87
N GLY A 9 -2.94 -1.43 1.43
CA GLY A 9 -1.71 -0.66 1.69
C GLY A 9 -1.83 0.19 2.96
N SER A 10 -2.28 1.43 2.81
CA SER A 10 -2.47 2.37 3.91
C SER A 10 -3.77 2.16 4.72
N GLY A 11 -4.73 1.45 4.15
CA GLY A 11 -6.05 1.25 4.75
C GLY A 11 -7.12 2.25 4.34
N THR A 12 -6.78 3.31 3.60
CA THR A 12 -7.71 4.39 3.25
C THR A 12 -8.97 3.87 2.56
N THR A 13 -8.83 3.02 1.53
CA THR A 13 -9.95 2.45 0.76
C THR A 13 -10.88 1.61 1.65
N VAL A 14 -10.32 0.81 2.55
CA VAL A 14 -11.11 -0.02 3.48
C VAL A 14 -11.90 0.84 4.43
N LEU A 15 -11.28 1.90 5.01
CA LEU A 15 -11.95 2.81 5.92
C LEU A 15 -13.05 3.63 5.24
N GLU A 16 -12.84 4.08 4.01
CA GLU A 16 -13.87 4.77 3.21
C GLU A 16 -15.04 3.82 2.90
N CYS A 17 -14.74 2.59 2.48
CA CYS A 17 -15.77 1.57 2.22
C CYS A 17 -16.56 1.25 3.49
N LEU A 18 -15.88 1.07 4.63
CA LEU A 18 -16.51 0.83 5.93
C LEU A 18 -17.46 1.98 6.31
N SER A 19 -16.99 3.23 6.15
CA SER A 19 -17.79 4.42 6.43
C SER A 19 -19.05 4.47 5.57
N ASN A 20 -18.93 4.19 4.29
CA ASN A 20 -20.07 4.15 3.37
C ASN A 20 -21.08 3.05 3.74
N LEU A 21 -20.62 1.84 4.05
CA LEU A 21 -21.48 0.74 4.47
C LEU A 21 -22.25 1.07 5.76
N LYS A 22 -21.58 1.69 6.73
CA LYS A 22 -22.20 2.19 7.96
C LYS A 22 -23.27 3.24 7.71
N SER A 23 -23.00 4.18 6.79
CA SER A 23 -23.97 5.22 6.42
C SER A 23 -25.23 4.64 5.76
N TRP A 24 -25.13 3.46 5.16
CA TRP A 24 -26.26 2.70 4.62
C TRP A 24 -26.95 1.80 5.65
N GLY A 25 -26.58 1.89 6.93
CA GLY A 25 -27.19 1.15 8.02
C GLY A 25 -26.68 -0.29 8.18
N VAL A 26 -25.56 -0.66 7.57
CA VAL A 26 -24.97 -2.00 7.74
C VAL A 26 -24.21 -2.04 9.07
N PRO A 27 -24.57 -2.93 10.01
CA PRO A 27 -23.86 -3.05 11.27
C PRO A 27 -22.48 -3.68 11.09
N ASP A 28 -21.49 -3.23 11.85
CA ASP A 28 -20.09 -3.67 11.82
C ASP A 28 -19.93 -5.19 11.89
N SER A 29 -20.75 -5.84 12.73
CA SER A 29 -20.73 -7.30 12.88
C SER A 29 -21.10 -8.09 11.62
N LYS A 30 -21.66 -7.42 10.61
CA LYS A 30 -22.02 -8.00 9.32
C LYS A 30 -21.08 -7.61 8.18
N ILE A 31 -19.99 -6.94 8.49
CA ILE A 31 -18.98 -6.52 7.50
C ILE A 31 -17.68 -7.29 7.77
N LEU A 32 -17.16 -7.98 6.74
CA LEU A 32 -15.87 -8.65 6.77
C LEU A 32 -15.14 -8.33 5.46
N PHE A 33 -13.99 -7.69 5.53
CA PHE A 33 -13.13 -7.46 4.37
C PHE A 33 -12.22 -8.67 4.14
N LEU A 34 -12.20 -9.18 2.91
CA LEU A 34 -11.26 -10.22 2.47
C LEU A 34 -10.20 -9.59 1.59
N ILE A 35 -8.97 -9.64 2.05
CA ILE A 35 -7.82 -9.02 1.40
C ILE A 35 -6.81 -10.11 1.03
N LEU A 36 -6.32 -10.11 -0.21
CA LEU A 36 -5.30 -11.07 -0.62
C LEU A 36 -3.96 -10.76 0.06
N VAL A 37 -3.48 -9.53 -0.08
CA VAL A 37 -2.20 -9.07 0.49
C VAL A 37 -2.42 -7.80 1.30
N ALA A 38 -1.99 -7.77 2.55
CA ALA A 38 -2.11 -6.60 3.41
C ALA A 38 -0.74 -6.15 3.96
N GLN A 39 -0.50 -4.85 3.96
CA GLN A 39 0.58 -4.24 4.73
C GLN A 39 0.20 -4.20 6.21
N LYS A 40 1.16 -4.49 7.09
CA LYS A 40 0.97 -4.39 8.54
C LYS A 40 0.45 -3.03 8.96
N GLN A 41 1.02 -1.95 8.41
CA GLN A 41 0.55 -0.58 8.63
C GLN A 41 -0.94 -0.40 8.28
N GLY A 42 -1.37 -0.96 7.14
CA GLY A 42 -2.78 -0.87 6.73
C GLY A 42 -3.72 -1.63 7.66
N LEU A 43 -3.31 -2.80 8.15
CA LEU A 43 -4.08 -3.55 9.15
C LEU A 43 -4.19 -2.80 10.48
N GLU A 44 -3.11 -2.18 10.95
CA GLU A 44 -3.08 -1.35 12.15
C GLU A 44 -4.03 -0.15 12.01
N ASN A 45 -3.99 0.54 10.88
CA ASN A 45 -4.89 1.66 10.58
C ASN A 45 -6.36 1.23 10.50
N CYS A 46 -6.63 0.00 10.05
CA CYS A 46 -7.96 -0.59 9.94
C CYS A 46 -8.39 -1.40 11.17
N SER A 47 -7.81 -1.17 12.34
CA SER A 47 -8.09 -1.92 13.57
C SER A 47 -9.58 -1.89 14.02
N SER A 48 -10.34 -0.91 13.54
CA SER A 48 -11.80 -0.82 13.75
C SER A 48 -12.62 -1.64 12.76
N ALA A 49 -12.01 -2.22 11.73
CA ALA A 49 -12.68 -3.04 10.72
C ALA A 49 -12.37 -4.52 10.93
N ASN A 50 -13.32 -5.40 10.60
CA ASN A 50 -13.04 -6.82 10.52
C ASN A 50 -12.34 -7.11 9.19
N VAL A 51 -11.04 -7.34 9.22
CA VAL A 51 -10.22 -7.64 8.04
C VAL A 51 -9.58 -9.00 8.18
N PHE A 52 -9.75 -9.85 7.18
CA PHE A 52 -8.99 -11.07 6.98
C PHE A 52 -8.04 -10.88 5.79
N SER A 53 -6.77 -11.22 5.97
CA SER A 53 -5.78 -11.20 4.89
C SER A 53 -5.05 -12.53 4.78
N SER A 54 -4.81 -12.97 3.53
CA SER A 54 -4.08 -14.22 3.27
C SER A 54 -2.58 -14.06 3.49
N VAL A 55 -2.04 -12.90 3.15
CA VAL A 55 -0.62 -12.56 3.28
C VAL A 55 -0.47 -11.23 3.98
N GLN A 56 0.44 -11.16 4.95
CA GLN A 56 0.79 -9.90 5.63
C GLN A 56 2.24 -9.53 5.35
N LEU A 57 2.45 -8.29 4.94
CA LEU A 57 3.76 -7.76 4.62
C LEU A 57 4.20 -6.70 5.63
N LYS A 58 5.49 -6.72 5.95
CA LYS A 58 6.19 -5.67 6.69
C LYS A 58 6.66 -4.57 5.73
N LYS A 59 7.04 -3.42 6.26
CA LYS A 59 7.79 -2.42 5.52
C LYS A 59 9.12 -3.00 5.04
N GLN A 60 9.46 -2.74 3.78
CA GLN A 60 10.62 -3.41 3.15
C GLN A 60 11.96 -2.79 3.52
N LEU A 61 11.97 -1.61 4.13
CA LEU A 61 13.19 -0.96 4.62
C LEU A 61 13.13 -0.76 6.14
N SER A 62 12.12 -0.04 6.65
CA SER A 62 12.04 0.37 8.06
C SER A 62 12.00 -0.80 9.05
N ASP A 63 11.45 -1.94 8.65
CA ASP A 63 11.30 -3.11 9.53
C ASP A 63 12.53 -4.05 9.52
N TYR A 64 13.63 -3.64 8.88
CA TYR A 64 14.85 -4.44 8.74
C TYR A 64 16.09 -3.73 9.31
N PRO A 65 17.18 -4.47 9.64
CA PRO A 65 18.47 -3.88 9.99
C PRO A 65 18.97 -2.92 8.90
N ASP A 66 19.74 -1.90 9.30
CA ASP A 66 20.30 -0.86 8.41
C ASP A 66 19.24 -0.01 7.70
N ALA A 67 18.04 0.09 8.28
CA ALA A 67 16.91 0.82 7.71
C ALA A 67 17.26 2.26 7.31
N LYS A 68 18.00 2.98 8.17
CA LYS A 68 18.32 4.41 7.94
C LYS A 68 19.07 4.63 6.63
N GLU A 69 20.16 3.91 6.43
CA GLU A 69 20.99 4.03 5.21
C GLU A 69 20.19 3.66 3.95
N LYS A 70 19.41 2.57 4.02
CA LYS A 70 18.60 2.10 2.88
C LYS A 70 17.48 3.09 2.52
N ILE A 71 16.86 3.72 3.52
CA ILE A 71 15.84 4.74 3.32
C ILE A 71 16.45 5.99 2.67
N GLU A 72 17.61 6.45 3.14
CA GLU A 72 18.32 7.59 2.57
C GLU A 72 18.66 7.34 1.10
N ILE A 73 19.22 6.18 0.78
CA ILE A 73 19.54 5.79 -0.62
C ILE A 73 18.24 5.74 -1.49
N MET A 74 17.18 5.14 -0.99
CA MET A 74 15.92 5.05 -1.74
C MET A 74 15.33 6.43 -2.00
N ASP A 75 15.31 7.31 -1.00
CA ASP A 75 14.81 8.68 -1.13
C ASP A 75 15.63 9.50 -2.15
N GLU A 76 16.96 9.36 -2.15
CA GLU A 76 17.82 9.98 -3.17
C GLU A 76 17.51 9.49 -4.58
N ILE A 77 17.28 8.18 -4.76
CA ILE A 77 16.91 7.61 -6.06
C ILE A 77 15.57 8.17 -6.51
N GLU A 78 14.56 8.19 -5.64
CA GLU A 78 13.21 8.67 -5.95
C GLU A 78 13.19 10.16 -6.28
N LYS A 79 14.00 10.97 -5.59
CA LYS A 79 14.23 12.39 -5.93
C LYS A 79 14.89 12.54 -7.30
N SER A 80 15.88 11.70 -7.63
CA SER A 80 16.59 11.77 -8.91
C SER A 80 15.71 11.51 -10.12
N ILE A 81 14.65 10.70 -9.95
CA ILE A 81 13.65 10.42 -10.99
C ILE A 81 12.41 11.32 -10.90
N HIS A 82 12.46 12.36 -10.03
CA HIS A 82 11.39 13.37 -9.88
C HIS A 82 10.03 12.78 -9.49
N VAL A 83 10.01 11.78 -8.62
CA VAL A 83 8.76 11.28 -8.03
C VAL A 83 8.12 12.37 -7.17
N SER A 84 6.79 12.47 -7.22
CA SER A 84 6.07 13.37 -6.31
C SER A 84 6.22 12.91 -4.86
N GLU A 85 6.46 13.85 -3.94
CA GLU A 85 6.70 13.59 -2.51
C GLU A 85 5.65 12.67 -1.87
N LYS A 86 4.38 12.79 -2.29
CA LYS A 86 3.29 11.92 -1.79
C LYS A 86 3.48 10.43 -2.04
N TYR A 87 4.38 10.07 -2.95
CA TYR A 87 4.68 8.68 -3.29
C TYR A 87 6.06 8.24 -2.82
N HIS A 88 6.87 9.11 -2.20
CA HIS A 88 8.16 8.72 -1.67
C HIS A 88 8.00 7.56 -0.69
N LEU A 89 8.85 6.55 -0.84
CA LEU A 89 8.80 5.28 -0.11
C LEU A 89 7.44 4.54 -0.24
N GLY A 90 6.76 4.71 -1.39
CA GLY A 90 5.41 4.24 -1.61
C GLY A 90 4.34 5.17 -1.02
N TYR A 91 3.11 5.09 -1.51
CA TYR A 91 2.02 5.96 -1.04
C TYR A 91 1.88 5.89 0.49
N GLN A 92 1.93 7.05 1.14
CA GLN A 92 1.93 7.21 2.61
C GLN A 92 3.08 6.46 3.34
N GLY A 93 4.23 6.31 2.69
CA GLY A 93 5.39 5.66 3.30
C GLY A 93 5.16 4.19 3.65
N THR A 94 4.40 3.48 2.84
CA THR A 94 4.09 2.06 3.07
C THR A 94 5.24 1.12 2.77
N GLU A 95 6.26 1.59 2.02
CA GLU A 95 7.47 0.82 1.69
C GLU A 95 7.16 -0.57 1.16
N ALA A 96 6.17 -0.67 0.27
CA ALA A 96 5.77 -1.95 -0.28
C ALA A 96 6.67 -2.37 -1.43
N LEU A 97 6.90 -3.68 -1.54
CA LEU A 97 7.43 -4.32 -2.74
C LEU A 97 6.43 -5.39 -3.18
N VAL A 98 5.42 -4.97 -3.91
CA VAL A 98 4.30 -5.81 -4.34
C VAL A 98 4.01 -5.60 -5.82
N LYS A 99 3.89 -6.69 -6.55
CA LYS A 99 3.35 -6.71 -7.90
C LYS A 99 2.14 -7.63 -7.94
N LEU A 100 1.00 -7.07 -8.29
CA LEU A 100 -0.24 -7.79 -8.57
C LEU A 100 -0.58 -7.64 -10.05
N VAL A 101 -1.83 -7.87 -10.45
CA VAL A 101 -2.26 -7.60 -11.84
C VAL A 101 -2.00 -6.13 -12.20
N HIS A 102 -2.34 -5.22 -11.29
CA HIS A 102 -1.90 -3.83 -11.32
C HIS A 102 -0.95 -3.55 -10.16
N THR A 103 0.14 -2.82 -10.42
CA THR A 103 1.09 -2.46 -9.35
C THR A 103 0.46 -1.41 -8.46
N PRO A 104 0.29 -1.67 -7.14
CA PRO A 104 -0.22 -0.67 -6.21
C PRO A 104 0.70 0.56 -6.12
N ASN A 105 0.13 1.74 -5.91
CA ASN A 105 0.91 2.97 -5.66
C ASN A 105 1.67 2.96 -4.33
N ASN A 106 1.38 1.99 -3.47
CA ASN A 106 2.10 1.69 -2.24
C ASN A 106 3.47 1.04 -2.49
N THR A 107 3.67 0.43 -3.68
CA THR A 107 4.97 -0.09 -4.11
C THR A 107 5.93 1.08 -4.37
N PHE A 108 7.20 0.90 -4.04
CA PHE A 108 8.23 1.90 -4.29
C PHE A 108 8.18 2.42 -5.73
N PRO A 109 8.13 3.73 -5.93
CA PRO A 109 8.02 4.35 -7.25
C PRO A 109 9.10 3.95 -8.25
N VAL A 110 10.30 3.65 -7.80
CA VAL A 110 11.41 3.20 -8.67
C VAL A 110 11.05 2.00 -9.55
N TYR A 111 10.06 1.22 -9.15
CA TYR A 111 9.61 0.04 -9.89
C TYR A 111 8.53 0.33 -10.93
N TRP A 112 7.76 1.42 -10.80
CA TRP A 112 6.62 1.69 -11.68
C TRP A 112 6.58 3.11 -12.26
N PHE A 113 7.35 4.05 -11.72
CA PHE A 113 7.32 5.44 -12.18
C PHE A 113 8.13 5.60 -13.47
N SER A 114 7.46 6.06 -14.53
CA SER A 114 8.11 6.34 -15.81
C SER A 114 8.68 7.76 -15.84
N TYR A 115 9.99 7.88 -15.92
CA TYR A 115 10.70 9.16 -16.00
C TYR A 115 11.25 9.41 -17.40
N LYS A 116 11.08 10.62 -17.95
CA LYS A 116 11.53 11.04 -19.28
C LYS A 116 11.09 10.11 -20.42
N GLY A 117 9.87 9.60 -20.35
CA GLY A 117 9.33 8.71 -21.40
C GLY A 117 9.98 7.32 -21.45
N ARG A 118 10.81 6.95 -20.50
CA ARG A 118 11.30 5.56 -20.37
C ARG A 118 10.12 4.66 -20.02
N ARG A 119 9.75 3.81 -20.98
CA ARG A 119 8.60 2.89 -20.86
C ARG A 119 8.94 1.57 -20.17
N THR A 120 10.22 1.29 -19.95
CA THR A 120 10.70 0.03 -19.38
C THR A 120 10.92 0.18 -17.88
N VAL A 121 9.84 0.11 -17.12
CA VAL A 121 9.90 -0.05 -15.67
C VAL A 121 9.61 -1.51 -15.32
N PRO A 122 10.22 -2.06 -14.25
CA PRO A 122 10.03 -3.47 -13.87
C PRO A 122 8.58 -3.86 -13.62
N PHE A 123 7.78 -2.95 -13.05
CA PHE A 123 6.38 -3.18 -12.68
C PHE A 123 5.49 -2.07 -13.27
N PRO A 124 5.18 -2.10 -14.58
CA PRO A 124 4.33 -1.08 -15.18
C PRO A 124 2.92 -1.09 -14.55
N ARG A 125 2.34 0.11 -14.44
CA ARG A 125 0.96 0.32 -13.96
C ARG A 125 0.00 0.43 -15.13
#